data_4c425ecb2d24832afabae93358ae35ca
#
_entry.id   4c425ecb2d24832afabae93358ae35ca
#
_cell.length_a   1.000
_cell.length_b   1.000
_cell.length_c   1.000
_cell.angle_alpha   90.00
_cell.angle_beta   90.00
_cell.angle_gamma   90.00
#
_symmetry.space_group_name_H-M   'P 1'
#
loop_
_entity.id
_entity.type
_entity.pdbx_description
1 polymer ?
#
loop_
_entity_poly.entity_id
_entity_poly.type
_entity_poly.pdbx_seq_one_letter_code
_entity_poly.pdbx_strand_id
1 'polypeptide(L)'
;ISLGLVGSEMCIRDSINANLKLVECPIRHLGTEEGYKIYSRLQDALAEKGVEMMFHTMVEEILVEDGRAAGIVTDKGDTYLADEIVSAVGREGADWFKDKCAQIGIATTPGTVDIGVRVEVRDEVMQFLNENLYEAKLIFYTPTFDDKVRTFCTNPSGEVAAEYYEGGLAVVNGHAYKSQDYKTSNTNFALLVSKNFTKPFSTPIEYGRKIAELSNMLCGGKILVQTFGDFRRGRRTTEERLCRNNLIPTLKDAVPGDLSLVFPHRIMVDIAEMIEALDKVTPGIASDETLLYGVEVKFYSNKVVVDKDFETSIKGLRAIGDGAGVTRGLQQASANGISVARSILQSMGNKE
;
A
#
# COMPACT_ATOMS: atom_id res chain seq x y z
N ILE A 1 -3.19 18.20 29.98
CA ILE A 1 -3.38 16.79 29.49
C ILE A 1 -4.41 16.89 28.40
N SER A 2 -4.02 16.62 27.17
CA SER A 2 -4.89 16.84 26.01
C SER A 2 -6.02 15.81 26.00
N LEU A 3 -7.23 16.27 25.68
CA LEU A 3 -8.41 15.42 25.44
C LEU A 3 -8.15 14.28 24.44
N GLY A 4 -7.14 14.41 23.57
CA GLY A 4 -6.74 13.38 22.60
C GLY A 4 -6.11 12.12 23.24
N LEU A 5 -5.46 12.22 24.40
CA LEU A 5 -4.92 11.04 25.11
C LEU A 5 -6.04 10.16 25.68
N VAL A 6 -7.07 10.76 26.24
CA VAL A 6 -8.22 10.01 26.82
C VAL A 6 -8.98 9.27 25.71
N GLY A 7 -9.19 9.90 24.56
CA GLY A 7 -9.84 9.26 23.41
C GLY A 7 -9.03 8.09 22.85
N SER A 8 -7.70 8.22 22.77
CA SER A 8 -6.82 7.14 22.31
C SER A 8 -6.82 5.95 23.29
N GLU A 9 -6.81 6.19 24.60
CA GLU A 9 -6.91 5.13 25.61
C GLU A 9 -8.24 4.37 25.54
N MET A 10 -9.35 5.08 25.30
CA MET A 10 -10.65 4.44 25.07
C MET A 10 -10.63 3.57 23.82
N CYS A 11 -10.09 4.06 22.71
CA CYS A 11 -9.95 3.28 21.46
C CYS A 11 -9.10 2.03 21.68
N ILE A 12 -8.02 2.11 22.46
CA ILE A 12 -7.17 0.96 22.77
C ILE A 12 -7.97 -0.08 23.57
N ARG A 13 -8.70 0.35 24.63
CA ARG A 13 -9.50 -0.55 25.45
C ARG A 13 -10.60 -1.24 24.64
N ASP A 14 -11.32 -0.49 23.82
CA ASP A 14 -12.43 -1.03 23.03
C ASP A 14 -11.92 -1.99 21.95
N SER A 15 -10.78 -1.67 21.35
CA SER A 15 -10.11 -2.58 20.42
C SER A 15 -9.70 -3.91 21.07
N ILE A 16 -9.19 -3.88 22.29
CA ILE A 16 -8.84 -5.11 23.04
C ILE A 16 -10.09 -5.94 23.34
N ASN A 17 -11.20 -5.31 23.72
CA ASN A 17 -12.47 -6.00 23.97
C ASN A 17 -13.05 -6.67 22.71
N ALA A 18 -12.74 -6.14 21.53
CA ALA A 18 -13.11 -6.70 20.24
C ALA A 18 -12.09 -7.72 19.69
N ASN A 19 -11.06 -8.07 20.44
CA ASN A 19 -9.90 -8.86 19.99
C ASN A 19 -9.12 -8.19 18.83
N LEU A 20 -9.21 -6.87 18.73
CA LEU A 20 -8.47 -6.07 17.78
C LEU A 20 -7.23 -5.49 18.44
N LYS A 21 -6.11 -5.47 17.73
CA LYS A 21 -4.88 -4.80 18.18
C LYS A 21 -4.76 -3.45 17.51
N LEU A 22 -4.91 -2.37 18.27
CA LEU A 22 -4.58 -1.03 17.80
C LEU A 22 -3.06 -0.86 17.74
N VAL A 23 -2.57 -0.38 16.61
CA VAL A 23 -1.17 0.01 16.42
C VAL A 23 -1.11 1.52 16.37
N GLU A 24 -0.36 2.13 17.27
CA GLU A 24 -0.11 3.57 17.23
C GLU A 24 0.58 3.95 15.92
N CYS A 25 -0.02 4.86 15.19
CA CYS A 25 0.43 5.28 13.88
C CYS A 25 0.27 6.81 13.75
N PRO A 26 1.19 7.60 14.35
CA PRO A 26 1.08 9.06 14.41
C PRO A 26 1.48 9.69 13.06
N ILE A 27 0.76 9.34 12.01
CA ILE A 27 0.94 9.85 10.65
C ILE A 27 -0.26 10.67 10.24
N ARG A 28 -0.05 11.61 9.33
CA ARG A 28 -1.12 12.37 8.67
C ARG A 28 -0.92 12.32 7.17
N HIS A 29 -2.03 12.24 6.45
CA HIS A 29 -2.01 12.43 5.01
C HIS A 29 -1.78 13.91 4.69
N LEU A 30 -1.00 14.15 3.66
CA LEU A 30 -0.69 15.50 3.22
C LEU A 30 -1.87 16.18 2.52
N GLY A 31 -2.76 15.38 1.96
CA GLY A 31 -3.73 15.77 0.95
C GLY A 31 -3.17 15.50 -0.44
N THR A 32 -3.97 14.87 -1.29
CA THR A 32 -3.53 14.49 -2.65
C THR A 32 -3.11 15.72 -3.47
N GLU A 33 -3.82 16.84 -3.30
CA GLU A 33 -3.61 18.10 -4.00
C GLU A 33 -2.31 18.83 -3.59
N GLU A 34 -1.77 18.57 -2.40
CA GLU A 34 -0.57 19.25 -1.89
C GLU A 34 0.74 18.54 -2.27
N GLY A 35 0.66 17.25 -2.61
CA GLY A 35 1.83 16.43 -2.91
C GLY A 35 2.72 17.02 -4.00
N TYR A 36 2.12 17.45 -5.11
CA TYR A 36 2.84 18.05 -6.24
C TYR A 36 3.69 19.26 -5.83
N LYS A 37 3.14 20.17 -5.04
CA LYS A 37 3.84 21.39 -4.60
C LYS A 37 5.08 21.09 -3.77
N ILE A 38 5.02 20.05 -2.95
CA ILE A 38 6.15 19.66 -2.09
C ILE A 38 7.25 19.02 -2.91
N TYR A 39 6.89 18.10 -3.82
CA TYR A 39 7.88 17.45 -4.68
C TYR A 39 8.56 18.43 -5.64
N SER A 40 7.82 19.41 -6.20
CA SER A 40 8.42 20.47 -7.01
C SER A 40 9.46 21.27 -6.22
N ARG A 41 9.13 21.70 -5.01
CA ARG A 41 10.09 22.44 -4.14
C ARG A 41 11.31 21.61 -3.78
N LEU A 42 11.12 20.32 -3.54
CA LEU A 42 12.25 19.41 -3.26
C LEU A 42 13.18 19.29 -4.47
N GLN A 43 12.60 19.16 -5.67
CA GLN A 43 13.33 19.11 -6.92
C GLN A 43 14.15 20.39 -7.13
N ASP A 44 13.52 21.55 -6.97
CA ASP A 44 14.21 22.84 -7.09
C ASP A 44 15.36 22.97 -6.10
N ALA A 45 15.15 22.60 -4.84
CA ALA A 45 16.18 22.63 -3.80
C ALA A 45 17.36 21.68 -4.07
N LEU A 46 17.12 20.54 -4.71
CA LEU A 46 18.18 19.61 -5.12
C LEU A 46 18.98 20.19 -6.31
N ALA A 47 18.30 20.77 -7.30
CA ALA A 47 18.93 21.42 -8.43
C ALA A 47 19.83 22.59 -8.00
N GLU A 48 19.34 23.45 -7.08
CA GLU A 48 20.12 24.56 -6.50
C GLU A 48 21.40 24.08 -5.78
N LYS A 49 21.39 22.85 -5.28
CA LYS A 49 22.58 22.22 -4.63
C LYS A 49 23.49 21.48 -5.62
N GLY A 50 23.23 21.58 -6.91
CA GLY A 50 24.05 20.96 -7.96
C GLY A 50 23.81 19.47 -8.14
N VAL A 51 22.67 18.92 -7.66
CA VAL A 51 22.31 17.54 -7.95
C VAL A 51 21.84 17.47 -9.41
N GLU A 52 22.52 16.67 -10.20
CA GLU A 52 22.14 16.42 -11.60
C GLU A 52 20.97 15.41 -11.64
N MET A 53 19.87 15.81 -12.29
CA MET A 53 18.69 14.97 -12.45
C MET A 53 18.46 14.67 -13.94
N MET A 54 18.56 13.40 -14.29
CA MET A 54 18.36 12.95 -15.67
C MET A 54 16.96 12.37 -15.83
N PHE A 55 16.08 13.12 -16.49
CA PHE A 55 14.73 12.68 -16.84
C PHE A 55 14.71 11.92 -18.17
N HIS A 56 13.70 11.07 -18.35
CA HIS A 56 13.57 10.24 -19.56
C HIS A 56 14.85 9.43 -19.84
N THR A 57 15.45 8.89 -18.78
CA THR A 57 16.67 8.09 -18.82
C THR A 57 16.49 6.88 -17.93
N MET A 58 16.54 5.69 -18.49
CA MET A 58 16.37 4.44 -17.78
C MET A 58 17.73 3.75 -17.61
N VAL A 59 17.99 3.23 -16.41
CA VAL A 59 19.17 2.40 -16.18
C VAL A 59 18.90 1.01 -16.72
N GLU A 60 19.74 0.53 -17.63
CA GLU A 60 19.66 -0.83 -18.18
C GLU A 60 20.56 -1.81 -17.46
N GLU A 61 21.78 -1.38 -17.07
CA GLU A 61 22.76 -2.26 -16.43
C GLU A 61 23.39 -1.62 -15.21
N ILE A 62 23.78 -2.47 -14.26
CA ILE A 62 24.66 -2.13 -13.14
C ILE A 62 26.00 -2.82 -13.40
N LEU A 63 27.05 -2.02 -13.55
CA LEU A 63 28.39 -2.52 -13.80
C LEU A 63 29.02 -3.01 -12.49
N VAL A 64 29.55 -4.23 -12.53
CA VAL A 64 30.20 -4.85 -11.37
C VAL A 64 31.60 -5.33 -11.79
N GLU A 65 32.63 -4.87 -11.10
CA GLU A 65 34.02 -5.24 -11.28
C GLU A 65 34.57 -5.75 -9.95
N ASP A 66 35.17 -6.90 -9.95
CA ASP A 66 35.80 -7.54 -8.77
C ASP A 66 34.89 -7.56 -7.52
N GLY A 67 33.56 -7.79 -7.71
CA GLY A 67 32.61 -7.85 -6.62
C GLY A 67 32.18 -6.48 -6.06
N ARG A 68 32.50 -5.41 -6.77
CA ARG A 68 32.15 -4.03 -6.45
C ARG A 68 31.36 -3.38 -7.58
N ALA A 69 30.39 -2.57 -7.22
CA ALA A 69 29.70 -1.72 -8.19
C ALA A 69 30.66 -0.64 -8.70
N ALA A 70 30.75 -0.49 -10.01
CA ALA A 70 31.64 0.44 -10.70
C ALA A 70 30.88 1.55 -11.42
N GLY A 71 29.60 1.33 -11.78
CA GLY A 71 28.82 2.30 -12.55
C GLY A 71 27.49 1.74 -13.03
N ILE A 72 26.85 2.48 -13.92
CA ILE A 72 25.61 2.11 -14.58
C ILE A 72 25.70 2.38 -16.08
N VAL A 73 24.87 1.68 -16.87
CA VAL A 73 24.62 1.95 -18.29
C VAL A 73 23.16 2.31 -18.47
N THR A 74 22.88 3.34 -19.27
CA THR A 74 21.52 3.81 -19.56
C THR A 74 20.97 3.22 -20.86
N ASP A 75 19.67 3.35 -21.08
CA ASP A 75 18.96 3.02 -22.31
C ASP A 75 19.46 3.80 -23.56
N LYS A 76 20.23 4.86 -23.36
CA LYS A 76 20.89 5.65 -24.42
C LYS A 76 22.31 5.18 -24.72
N GLY A 77 22.80 4.18 -23.99
CA GLY A 77 24.16 3.66 -24.11
C GLY A 77 25.22 4.49 -23.35
N ASP A 78 24.80 5.49 -22.59
CA ASP A 78 25.72 6.29 -21.78
C ASP A 78 26.15 5.51 -20.54
N THR A 79 27.44 5.61 -20.20
CA THR A 79 28.04 4.97 -19.01
C THR A 79 28.39 6.03 -17.97
N TYR A 80 27.95 5.80 -16.74
CA TYR A 80 28.26 6.65 -15.58
C TYR A 80 29.01 5.82 -14.54
N LEU A 81 30.21 6.20 -14.22
CA LEU A 81 31.05 5.56 -13.19
C LEU A 81 30.79 6.21 -11.82
N ALA A 82 30.75 5.42 -10.76
CA ALA A 82 30.52 5.88 -9.41
C ALA A 82 31.11 4.93 -8.37
N ASP A 83 31.57 5.47 -7.25
CA ASP A 83 32.05 4.71 -6.09
C ASP A 83 30.92 4.08 -5.26
N GLU A 84 29.77 4.74 -5.23
CA GLU A 84 28.58 4.30 -4.49
C GLU A 84 27.34 4.44 -5.40
N ILE A 85 26.59 3.38 -5.50
CA ILE A 85 25.34 3.32 -6.26
C ILE A 85 24.20 3.01 -5.30
N VAL A 86 23.14 3.81 -5.32
CA VAL A 86 21.96 3.62 -4.49
C VAL A 86 20.74 3.32 -5.38
N SER A 87 20.29 2.08 -5.35
CA SER A 87 19.07 1.67 -6.05
C SER A 87 17.83 2.06 -5.24
N ALA A 88 17.09 3.05 -5.73
CA ALA A 88 15.88 3.60 -5.11
C ALA A 88 14.70 3.60 -6.10
N VAL A 89 14.54 2.52 -6.83
CA VAL A 89 13.68 2.41 -8.03
C VAL A 89 12.16 2.44 -7.77
N GLY A 90 11.74 2.49 -6.52
CA GLY A 90 10.32 2.51 -6.17
C GLY A 90 9.59 1.21 -6.58
N ARG A 91 8.26 1.25 -6.57
CA ARG A 91 7.46 0.06 -6.92
C ARG A 91 7.50 -0.24 -8.41
N GLU A 92 7.56 0.79 -9.23
CA GLU A 92 7.60 0.69 -10.70
C GLU A 92 8.84 -0.10 -11.15
N GLY A 93 10.01 0.22 -10.62
CA GLY A 93 11.26 -0.44 -10.97
C GLY A 93 11.55 -1.74 -10.19
N ALA A 94 10.62 -2.23 -9.38
CA ALA A 94 10.87 -3.38 -8.50
C ALA A 94 11.17 -4.68 -9.24
N ASP A 95 10.44 -4.95 -10.32
CA ASP A 95 10.65 -6.16 -11.14
C ASP A 95 11.96 -6.06 -11.90
N TRP A 96 12.26 -4.90 -12.50
CA TRP A 96 13.55 -4.63 -13.12
C TRP A 96 14.71 -4.87 -12.13
N PHE A 97 14.63 -4.32 -10.92
CA PHE A 97 15.71 -4.47 -9.94
C PHE A 97 15.85 -5.90 -9.42
N LYS A 98 14.75 -6.64 -9.28
CA LYS A 98 14.77 -8.07 -8.97
C LYS A 98 15.54 -8.86 -10.03
N ASP A 99 15.27 -8.58 -11.30
CA ASP A 99 15.93 -9.25 -12.41
C ASP A 99 17.43 -8.90 -12.48
N LYS A 100 17.77 -7.62 -12.22
CA LYS A 100 19.19 -7.21 -12.10
C LYS A 100 19.87 -7.90 -10.92
N CYS A 101 19.23 -7.98 -9.75
CA CYS A 101 19.77 -8.74 -8.61
C CYS A 101 20.09 -10.19 -8.99
N ALA A 102 19.17 -10.85 -9.71
CA ALA A 102 19.39 -12.22 -10.16
C ALA A 102 20.58 -12.34 -11.14
N GLN A 103 20.71 -11.40 -12.07
CA GLN A 103 21.81 -11.35 -13.06
C GLN A 103 23.19 -11.17 -12.40
N ILE A 104 23.29 -10.31 -11.37
CA ILE A 104 24.57 -10.01 -10.70
C ILE A 104 24.76 -10.80 -9.39
N GLY A 105 23.90 -11.80 -9.11
CA GLY A 105 24.08 -12.73 -8.01
C GLY A 105 23.69 -12.19 -6.62
N ILE A 106 22.84 -11.19 -6.54
CA ILE A 106 22.31 -10.68 -5.27
C ILE A 106 21.10 -11.52 -4.85
N ALA A 107 21.12 -12.04 -3.63
CA ALA A 107 20.02 -12.81 -3.07
C ALA A 107 18.78 -11.95 -2.79
N THR A 108 17.61 -12.49 -3.15
CA THR A 108 16.31 -11.91 -2.82
C THR A 108 15.43 -12.92 -2.12
N THR A 109 14.51 -12.45 -1.29
CA THR A 109 13.47 -13.29 -0.68
C THR A 109 12.10 -12.89 -1.20
N PRO A 110 11.16 -13.84 -1.42
CA PRO A 110 9.81 -13.51 -1.82
C PRO A 110 9.17 -12.51 -0.86
N GLY A 111 8.48 -11.52 -1.41
CA GLY A 111 7.66 -10.61 -0.64
C GLY A 111 6.37 -11.26 -0.16
N THR A 112 5.51 -10.46 0.45
CA THR A 112 4.13 -10.82 0.77
C THR A 112 3.19 -10.11 -0.19
N VAL A 113 1.96 -10.58 -0.30
CA VAL A 113 0.88 -9.84 -0.95
C VAL A 113 -0.24 -9.60 0.06
N ASP A 114 -0.76 -8.39 0.08
CA ASP A 114 -1.98 -8.09 0.83
C ASP A 114 -3.12 -7.95 -0.18
N ILE A 115 -4.20 -8.69 0.05
CA ILE A 115 -5.36 -8.73 -0.83
C ILE A 115 -6.60 -8.47 0.01
N GLY A 116 -7.51 -7.66 -0.51
CA GLY A 116 -8.74 -7.36 0.20
C GLY A 116 -9.66 -6.41 -0.52
N VAL A 117 -10.39 -5.65 0.25
CA VAL A 117 -11.43 -4.71 -0.21
C VAL A 117 -11.20 -3.32 0.33
N ARG A 118 -11.70 -2.32 -0.37
CA ARG A 118 -11.95 -1.01 0.22
C ARG A 118 -13.38 -0.97 0.74
N VAL A 119 -13.50 -0.60 1.98
CA VAL A 119 -14.78 -0.44 2.68
C VAL A 119 -15.16 1.03 2.62
N GLU A 120 -16.42 1.33 2.33
CA GLU A 120 -16.98 2.66 2.40
C GLU A 120 -18.21 2.65 3.31
N VAL A 121 -18.24 3.60 4.23
CA VAL A 121 -19.32 3.82 5.20
C VAL A 121 -19.58 5.32 5.34
N ARG A 122 -20.69 5.71 5.96
CA ARG A 122 -20.93 7.11 6.30
C ARG A 122 -19.93 7.61 7.32
N ASP A 123 -19.57 8.89 7.29
CA ASP A 123 -18.64 9.51 8.21
C ASP A 123 -19.05 9.30 9.68
N GLU A 124 -20.35 9.34 9.98
CA GLU A 124 -20.87 9.18 11.34
C GLU A 124 -20.50 7.81 11.94
N VAL A 125 -20.43 6.76 11.12
CA VAL A 125 -20.05 5.42 11.57
C VAL A 125 -18.61 5.39 12.08
N MET A 126 -17.70 6.11 11.42
CA MET A 126 -16.27 6.14 11.76
C MET A 126 -15.89 7.34 12.63
N GLN A 127 -16.86 8.21 13.00
CA GLN A 127 -16.59 9.48 13.65
C GLN A 127 -15.76 9.31 14.93
N PHE A 128 -16.10 8.36 15.79
CA PHE A 128 -15.37 8.12 17.03
C PHE A 128 -13.89 7.81 16.80
N LEU A 129 -13.57 7.00 15.81
CA LEU A 129 -12.18 6.67 15.48
C LEU A 129 -11.48 7.85 14.79
N ASN A 130 -12.15 8.52 13.86
CA ASN A 130 -11.58 9.62 13.08
C ASN A 130 -11.29 10.87 13.90
N GLU A 131 -12.07 11.15 14.95
CA GLU A 131 -11.84 12.27 15.86
C GLU A 131 -10.68 12.03 16.84
N ASN A 132 -10.43 10.78 17.21
CA ASN A 132 -9.42 10.40 18.19
C ASN A 132 -8.11 9.89 17.58
N LEU A 133 -8.18 9.33 16.38
CA LEU A 133 -7.05 8.74 15.67
C LEU A 133 -7.04 9.27 14.24
N TYR A 134 -5.90 9.75 13.77
CA TYR A 134 -5.81 10.17 12.37
C TYR A 134 -5.89 8.98 11.42
N GLU A 135 -5.18 7.88 11.73
CA GLU A 135 -5.29 6.60 11.05
C GLU A 135 -5.45 5.48 12.06
N ALA A 136 -6.63 4.90 12.11
CA ALA A 136 -6.93 3.76 12.96
C ALA A 136 -6.35 2.48 12.35
N LYS A 137 -5.08 2.16 12.66
CA LYS A 137 -4.44 0.93 12.22
C LYS A 137 -4.77 -0.21 13.18
N LEU A 138 -5.79 -0.98 12.82
CA LEU A 138 -6.27 -2.12 13.58
C LEU A 138 -5.80 -3.42 12.93
N ILE A 139 -5.32 -4.35 13.75
CA ILE A 139 -4.91 -5.70 13.35
C ILE A 139 -5.82 -6.71 14.03
N PHE A 140 -6.29 -7.68 13.27
CA PHE A 140 -7.11 -8.77 13.72
C PHE A 140 -6.55 -10.10 13.22
N TYR A 141 -6.61 -11.12 14.05
CA TYR A 141 -6.35 -12.49 13.65
C TYR A 141 -7.69 -13.24 13.63
N THR A 142 -8.05 -13.75 12.46
CA THR A 142 -9.38 -14.31 12.22
C THR A 142 -9.57 -15.61 13.01
N PRO A 143 -10.70 -15.81 13.71
CA PRO A 143 -10.95 -17.04 14.47
C PRO A 143 -10.95 -18.30 13.62
N THR A 144 -11.45 -18.20 12.37
CA THR A 144 -11.60 -19.37 11.50
C THR A 144 -10.26 -19.84 10.94
N PHE A 145 -9.37 -18.93 10.54
CA PHE A 145 -8.15 -19.29 9.79
C PHE A 145 -6.86 -18.81 10.42
N ASP A 146 -6.92 -18.06 11.51
CA ASP A 146 -5.77 -17.39 12.15
C ASP A 146 -4.98 -16.50 11.17
N ASP A 147 -5.69 -15.97 10.19
CA ASP A 147 -5.11 -15.06 9.20
C ASP A 147 -5.07 -13.63 9.72
N LYS A 148 -3.98 -12.95 9.40
CA LYS A 148 -3.81 -11.55 9.76
C LYS A 148 -4.57 -10.65 8.79
N VAL A 149 -5.57 -9.94 9.32
CA VAL A 149 -6.29 -8.87 8.63
C VAL A 149 -5.96 -7.53 9.27
N ARG A 150 -5.86 -6.49 8.48
CA ARG A 150 -5.60 -5.14 9.00
C ARG A 150 -6.37 -4.06 8.26
N THR A 151 -6.72 -2.99 8.96
CA THR A 151 -7.12 -1.74 8.33
C THR A 151 -5.91 -1.05 7.71
N PHE A 152 -6.14 -0.28 6.66
CA PHE A 152 -5.09 0.49 6.00
C PHE A 152 -5.68 1.71 5.30
N CYS A 153 -4.94 2.83 5.32
CA CYS A 153 -5.23 4.04 4.58
C CYS A 153 -6.68 4.51 4.77
N THR A 154 -7.01 4.92 6.00
CA THR A 154 -8.31 5.52 6.31
C THR A 154 -8.39 6.94 5.76
N ASN A 155 -9.48 7.23 5.05
CA ASN A 155 -9.76 8.51 4.40
C ASN A 155 -11.08 9.07 4.92
N PRO A 156 -11.06 9.85 6.01
CA PRO A 156 -12.26 10.51 6.50
C PRO A 156 -12.79 11.55 5.51
N SER A 157 -14.09 11.56 5.27
CA SER A 157 -14.76 12.43 4.28
C SER A 157 -14.09 12.39 2.90
N GLY A 158 -13.53 11.22 2.56
CA GLY A 158 -12.79 10.99 1.32
C GLY A 158 -13.62 10.29 0.25
N GLU A 159 -12.98 9.94 -0.84
CA GLU A 159 -13.62 9.20 -1.93
C GLU A 159 -12.88 7.90 -2.24
N VAL A 160 -13.62 6.93 -2.74
CA VAL A 160 -13.05 5.70 -3.33
C VAL A 160 -12.62 6.02 -4.75
N ALA A 161 -11.44 5.54 -5.15
CA ALA A 161 -10.87 5.81 -6.46
C ALA A 161 -10.32 4.53 -7.10
N ALA A 162 -10.25 4.51 -8.42
CA ALA A 162 -9.51 3.49 -9.16
C ALA A 162 -8.04 3.91 -9.31
N GLU A 163 -7.12 2.98 -9.09
CA GLU A 163 -5.70 3.11 -9.36
C GLU A 163 -5.33 2.16 -10.50
N TYR A 164 -4.61 2.66 -11.49
CA TYR A 164 -4.23 1.88 -12.67
C TYR A 164 -2.74 1.55 -12.64
N TYR A 165 -2.44 0.27 -12.79
CA TYR A 165 -1.09 -0.25 -12.96
C TYR A 165 -0.78 -0.50 -14.43
N GLU A 166 0.48 -0.81 -14.71
CA GLU A 166 0.94 -1.18 -16.05
C GLU A 166 0.07 -2.27 -16.69
N GLY A 167 -0.23 -2.11 -17.98
CA GLY A 167 -1.15 -2.97 -18.70
C GLY A 167 -2.63 -2.64 -18.48
N GLY A 168 -2.97 -1.52 -17.83
CA GLY A 168 -4.36 -1.09 -17.59
C GLY A 168 -5.07 -1.84 -16.47
N LEU A 169 -4.32 -2.54 -15.61
CA LEU A 169 -4.87 -3.27 -14.48
C LEU A 169 -5.43 -2.30 -13.45
N ALA A 170 -6.75 -2.30 -13.27
CA ALA A 170 -7.43 -1.47 -12.28
C ALA A 170 -7.51 -2.17 -10.91
N VAL A 171 -7.12 -1.46 -9.86
CA VAL A 171 -7.34 -1.85 -8.47
C VAL A 171 -7.98 -0.68 -7.72
N VAL A 172 -8.66 -0.97 -6.61
CA VAL A 172 -9.28 0.08 -5.83
C VAL A 172 -8.28 0.73 -4.87
N ASN A 173 -8.44 2.03 -4.67
CA ASN A 173 -7.74 2.83 -3.68
C ASN A 173 -8.71 3.88 -3.10
N GLY A 174 -8.22 4.84 -2.31
CA GLY A 174 -9.01 5.95 -1.80
C GLY A 174 -8.18 7.20 -1.66
N HIS A 175 -8.86 8.32 -1.71
CA HIS A 175 -8.27 9.65 -1.57
C HIS A 175 -8.87 10.40 -0.38
N ALA A 176 -8.00 11.09 0.35
CA ALA A 176 -8.38 12.08 1.36
C ALA A 176 -7.97 13.46 0.86
N TYR A 177 -8.81 14.44 1.09
CA TYR A 177 -8.59 15.82 0.69
C TYR A 177 -8.50 16.75 1.90
N LYS A 178 -7.63 17.73 1.82
CA LYS A 178 -7.51 18.79 2.83
C LYS A 178 -8.55 19.89 2.60
N SER A 179 -8.81 20.23 1.34
CA SER A 179 -9.84 21.21 0.97
C SER A 179 -11.24 20.67 1.27
N GLN A 180 -12.08 21.52 1.86
CA GLN A 180 -13.48 21.20 2.15
C GLN A 180 -14.31 20.96 0.89
N ASP A 181 -13.93 21.57 -0.23
CA ASP A 181 -14.66 21.51 -1.51
C ASP A 181 -14.68 20.09 -2.11
N TYR A 182 -13.72 19.24 -1.73
CA TYR A 182 -13.60 17.87 -2.22
C TYR A 182 -14.05 16.81 -1.20
N LYS A 183 -14.47 17.24 -0.01
CA LYS A 183 -14.91 16.30 1.02
C LYS A 183 -16.28 15.73 0.71
N THR A 184 -16.42 14.45 0.99
CA THR A 184 -17.69 13.72 0.90
C THR A 184 -18.29 13.53 2.30
N SER A 185 -19.47 12.90 2.38
CA SER A 185 -20.07 12.47 3.64
C SER A 185 -19.70 11.03 4.03
N ASN A 186 -18.70 10.46 3.35
CA ASN A 186 -18.31 9.07 3.53
C ASN A 186 -16.84 8.95 3.97
N THR A 187 -16.57 8.01 4.85
CA THR A 187 -15.22 7.54 5.16
C THR A 187 -14.97 6.24 4.41
N ASN A 188 -13.77 6.09 3.85
CA ASN A 188 -13.34 4.82 3.28
C ASN A 188 -11.99 4.38 3.85
N PHE A 189 -11.77 3.06 3.87
CA PHE A 189 -10.52 2.44 4.32
C PHE A 189 -10.37 1.05 3.70
N ALA A 190 -9.15 0.56 3.60
CA ALA A 190 -8.89 -0.79 3.13
C ALA A 190 -8.94 -1.81 4.27
N LEU A 191 -9.47 -3.00 3.98
CA LEU A 191 -9.25 -4.22 4.74
C LEU A 191 -8.36 -5.15 3.93
N LEU A 192 -7.20 -5.47 4.46
CA LEU A 192 -6.17 -6.23 3.76
C LEU A 192 -5.83 -7.50 4.53
N VAL A 193 -5.97 -8.64 3.85
CA VAL A 193 -5.56 -9.97 4.33
C VAL A 193 -4.16 -10.24 3.82
N SER A 194 -3.20 -10.45 4.74
CA SER A 194 -1.81 -10.72 4.39
C SER A 194 -1.63 -12.19 4.04
N LYS A 195 -1.11 -12.47 2.84
CA LYS A 195 -0.84 -13.84 2.38
C LYS A 195 0.64 -14.06 2.10
N ASN A 196 1.15 -15.15 2.63
CA ASN A 196 2.47 -15.70 2.35
C ASN A 196 2.33 -17.03 1.64
N PHE A 197 3.28 -17.34 0.78
CA PHE A 197 3.30 -18.60 0.06
C PHE A 197 4.60 -19.35 0.35
N THR A 198 4.50 -20.67 0.32
CA THR A 198 5.63 -21.59 0.49
C THR A 198 5.86 -22.34 -0.82
N LYS A 199 7.10 -22.87 -0.99
CA LYS A 199 7.42 -23.72 -2.16
C LYS A 199 6.33 -24.79 -2.39
N PRO A 200 6.01 -25.09 -3.67
CA PRO A 200 6.73 -24.69 -4.89
C PRO A 200 6.38 -23.28 -5.41
N PHE A 201 5.30 -22.63 -4.91
CA PHE A 201 4.90 -21.30 -5.36
C PHE A 201 5.60 -20.20 -4.53
N SER A 202 6.30 -19.29 -5.22
CA SER A 202 7.11 -18.25 -4.57
C SER A 202 6.93 -16.86 -5.18
N THR A 203 5.85 -16.64 -5.95
CA THR A 203 5.56 -15.38 -6.63
C THR A 203 4.24 -14.73 -6.16
N PRO A 204 4.17 -14.27 -4.89
CA PRO A 204 2.92 -13.74 -4.32
C PRO A 204 2.37 -12.52 -5.10
N ILE A 205 3.23 -11.72 -5.73
CA ILE A 205 2.82 -10.60 -6.58
C ILE A 205 1.99 -11.10 -7.76
N GLU A 206 2.43 -12.17 -8.42
CA GLU A 206 1.71 -12.77 -9.54
C GLU A 206 0.32 -13.27 -9.11
N TYR A 207 0.23 -13.89 -7.94
CA TYR A 207 -1.07 -14.31 -7.39
C TYR A 207 -2.02 -13.12 -7.20
N GLY A 208 -1.55 -12.03 -6.58
CA GLY A 208 -2.34 -10.81 -6.41
C GLY A 208 -2.75 -10.19 -7.75
N ARG A 209 -1.85 -10.20 -8.74
CA ARG A 209 -2.12 -9.73 -10.10
C ARG A 209 -3.22 -10.54 -10.76
N LYS A 210 -3.20 -11.87 -10.66
CA LYS A 210 -4.25 -12.76 -11.19
C LYS A 210 -5.62 -12.53 -10.54
N ILE A 211 -5.66 -12.26 -9.24
CA ILE A 211 -6.90 -11.89 -8.56
C ILE A 211 -7.45 -10.55 -9.09
N ALA A 212 -6.60 -9.55 -9.28
CA ALA A 212 -7.00 -8.28 -9.85
C ALA A 212 -7.45 -8.39 -11.32
N GLU A 213 -6.74 -9.17 -12.15
CA GLU A 213 -7.11 -9.46 -13.54
C GLU A 213 -8.49 -10.13 -13.62
N LEU A 214 -8.77 -11.09 -12.73
CA LEU A 214 -10.07 -11.76 -12.64
C LEU A 214 -11.19 -10.77 -12.30
N SER A 215 -10.95 -9.85 -11.36
CA SER A 215 -11.90 -8.78 -11.04
C SER A 215 -12.16 -7.89 -12.25
N ASN A 216 -11.11 -7.44 -12.93
CA ASN A 216 -11.21 -6.57 -14.11
C ASN A 216 -11.96 -7.25 -15.26
N MET A 217 -11.75 -8.54 -15.46
CA MET A 217 -12.51 -9.31 -16.45
C MET A 217 -14.01 -9.26 -16.19
N LEU A 218 -14.44 -9.35 -14.93
CA LEU A 218 -15.85 -9.37 -14.54
C LEU A 218 -16.54 -8.00 -14.63
N CYS A 219 -15.78 -6.90 -14.60
CA CYS A 219 -16.33 -5.53 -14.59
C CYS A 219 -15.82 -4.65 -15.74
N GLY A 220 -15.23 -5.26 -16.78
CA GLY A 220 -14.79 -4.53 -17.95
C GLY A 220 -13.66 -3.52 -17.69
N GLY A 221 -12.70 -3.87 -16.82
CA GLY A 221 -11.57 -3.00 -16.47
C GLY A 221 -11.88 -1.90 -15.47
N LYS A 222 -13.05 -1.95 -14.82
CA LYS A 222 -13.47 -1.02 -13.74
C LYS A 222 -13.28 -1.68 -12.36
N ILE A 223 -13.94 -1.14 -11.36
CA ILE A 223 -13.94 -1.65 -9.97
C ILE A 223 -15.28 -2.27 -9.65
N LEU A 224 -15.28 -3.48 -9.09
CA LEU A 224 -16.49 -4.11 -8.56
C LEU A 224 -16.93 -3.44 -7.26
N VAL A 225 -18.26 -3.31 -7.06
CA VAL A 225 -18.85 -2.92 -5.78
C VAL A 225 -19.92 -3.93 -5.38
N GLN A 226 -19.93 -4.28 -4.09
CA GLN A 226 -20.92 -5.16 -3.49
C GLN A 226 -21.32 -4.61 -2.13
N THR A 227 -22.62 -4.69 -1.77
CA THR A 227 -23.04 -4.36 -0.41
C THR A 227 -22.62 -5.47 0.55
N PHE A 228 -22.27 -5.13 1.78
CA PHE A 228 -21.89 -6.14 2.79
C PHE A 228 -23.03 -7.12 3.09
N GLY A 229 -24.27 -6.65 3.03
CA GLY A 229 -25.42 -7.52 3.17
C GLY A 229 -25.53 -8.59 2.08
N ASP A 230 -25.23 -8.24 0.81
CA ASP A 230 -25.19 -9.22 -0.28
C ASP A 230 -23.95 -10.12 -0.20
N PHE A 231 -22.79 -9.56 0.20
CA PHE A 231 -21.55 -10.28 0.43
C PHE A 231 -21.74 -11.43 1.46
N ARG A 232 -22.34 -11.13 2.63
CA ARG A 232 -22.61 -12.14 3.66
C ARG A 232 -23.58 -13.22 3.20
N ARG A 233 -24.52 -12.87 2.32
CA ARG A 233 -25.53 -13.81 1.79
C ARG A 233 -25.03 -14.61 0.58
N GLY A 234 -23.78 -14.35 0.14
CA GLY A 234 -23.21 -15.02 -1.02
C GLY A 234 -24.00 -14.75 -2.30
N ARG A 235 -24.45 -13.52 -2.51
CA ARG A 235 -25.22 -13.15 -3.69
C ARG A 235 -24.74 -11.84 -4.31
N ARG A 236 -24.88 -11.74 -5.62
CA ARG A 236 -24.53 -10.55 -6.39
C ARG A 236 -25.34 -9.32 -5.94
N THR A 237 -24.69 -8.17 -5.77
CA THR A 237 -25.37 -6.87 -5.78
C THR A 237 -25.76 -6.50 -7.21
N THR A 238 -26.98 -6.02 -7.39
CA THR A 238 -27.50 -5.52 -8.68
C THR A 238 -27.66 -4.00 -8.63
N GLU A 239 -27.80 -3.36 -9.79
CA GLU A 239 -28.07 -1.91 -9.88
C GLU A 239 -29.28 -1.51 -9.03
N GLU A 240 -30.39 -2.28 -9.11
CA GLU A 240 -31.60 -1.96 -8.34
C GLU A 240 -31.38 -2.08 -6.82
N ARG A 241 -30.51 -3.00 -6.37
CA ARG A 241 -30.17 -3.12 -4.95
C ARG A 241 -29.26 -1.99 -4.50
N LEU A 242 -28.30 -1.62 -5.33
CA LEU A 242 -27.40 -0.50 -5.06
C LEU A 242 -28.16 0.82 -5.03
N CYS A 243 -29.11 1.04 -5.95
CA CYS A 243 -29.95 2.24 -5.96
C CYS A 243 -30.88 2.38 -4.73
N ARG A 244 -31.17 1.27 -4.04
CA ARG A 244 -31.97 1.28 -2.79
C ARG A 244 -31.12 1.48 -1.54
N ASN A 245 -29.79 1.49 -1.68
CA ASN A 245 -28.87 1.71 -0.59
C ASN A 245 -28.89 3.19 -0.17
N ASN A 246 -28.93 3.47 1.13
CA ASN A 246 -28.86 4.84 1.64
C ASN A 246 -27.43 5.39 1.61
N LEU A 247 -26.43 4.53 1.56
CA LEU A 247 -25.03 4.91 1.34
C LEU A 247 -24.79 5.09 -0.16
N ILE A 248 -24.53 6.31 -0.58
CA ILE A 248 -24.27 6.64 -1.98
C ILE A 248 -22.80 6.39 -2.29
N PRO A 249 -22.46 5.50 -3.27
CA PRO A 249 -21.09 5.27 -3.69
C PRO A 249 -20.37 6.54 -4.12
N THR A 250 -19.16 6.79 -3.61
CA THR A 250 -18.33 7.91 -4.10
C THR A 250 -17.66 7.57 -5.44
N LEU A 251 -17.27 6.30 -5.67
CA LEU A 251 -16.82 5.84 -6.99
C LEU A 251 -18.04 5.53 -7.88
N LYS A 252 -18.47 6.53 -8.64
CA LYS A 252 -19.75 6.50 -9.39
C LYS A 252 -19.78 5.51 -10.56
N ASP A 253 -18.64 5.15 -11.10
CA ASP A 253 -18.53 4.21 -12.22
C ASP A 253 -18.18 2.78 -11.77
N ALA A 254 -18.22 2.50 -10.46
CA ALA A 254 -18.09 1.15 -9.93
C ALA A 254 -19.23 0.25 -10.42
N VAL A 255 -18.91 -1.00 -10.71
CA VAL A 255 -19.84 -1.97 -11.31
C VAL A 255 -20.40 -2.87 -10.19
N PRO A 256 -21.72 -2.90 -9.96
CA PRO A 256 -22.31 -3.84 -9.01
C PRO A 256 -22.05 -5.29 -9.42
N GLY A 257 -21.53 -6.07 -8.45
CA GLY A 257 -21.08 -7.42 -8.76
C GLY A 257 -21.08 -8.38 -7.58
N ASP A 258 -20.31 -9.43 -7.71
CA ASP A 258 -20.12 -10.48 -6.72
C ASP A 258 -18.65 -10.77 -6.51
N LEU A 259 -18.13 -10.36 -5.37
CA LEU A 259 -16.74 -10.55 -4.97
C LEU A 259 -16.40 -12.03 -4.69
N SER A 260 -17.41 -12.89 -4.48
CA SER A 260 -17.20 -14.33 -4.30
C SER A 260 -16.69 -15.01 -5.58
N LEU A 261 -16.89 -14.40 -6.74
CA LEU A 261 -16.35 -14.87 -8.01
C LEU A 261 -14.87 -14.47 -8.21
N VAL A 262 -14.34 -13.64 -7.34
CA VAL A 262 -12.98 -13.10 -7.40
C VAL A 262 -12.11 -13.64 -6.26
N PHE A 263 -12.61 -13.55 -5.03
CA PHE A 263 -11.84 -13.96 -3.86
C PHE A 263 -11.99 -15.45 -3.54
N PRO A 264 -10.89 -16.12 -3.17
CA PRO A 264 -10.98 -17.40 -2.49
C PRO A 264 -11.85 -17.30 -1.23
N HIS A 265 -12.59 -18.38 -0.94
CA HIS A 265 -13.48 -18.47 0.24
C HIS A 265 -12.79 -18.00 1.54
N ARG A 266 -11.54 -18.39 1.75
CA ARG A 266 -10.75 -18.00 2.92
C ARG A 266 -10.66 -16.48 3.08
N ILE A 267 -10.37 -15.75 2.03
CA ILE A 267 -10.30 -14.28 2.05
C ILE A 267 -11.68 -13.65 2.31
N MET A 268 -12.75 -14.25 1.78
CA MET A 268 -14.12 -13.81 2.03
C MET A 268 -14.49 -13.90 3.52
N VAL A 269 -14.17 -15.03 4.15
CA VAL A 269 -14.40 -15.25 5.59
C VAL A 269 -13.57 -14.29 6.42
N ASP A 270 -12.27 -14.14 6.11
CA ASP A 270 -11.36 -13.24 6.82
C ASP A 270 -11.88 -11.78 6.82
N ILE A 271 -12.40 -11.31 5.68
CA ILE A 271 -12.98 -9.96 5.55
C ILE A 271 -14.27 -9.84 6.38
N ALA A 272 -15.17 -10.83 6.31
CA ALA A 272 -16.42 -10.81 7.07
C ALA A 272 -16.17 -10.76 8.58
N GLU A 273 -15.30 -11.64 9.09
CA GLU A 273 -14.93 -11.69 10.51
C GLU A 273 -14.27 -10.39 11.00
N MET A 274 -13.44 -9.76 10.17
CA MET A 274 -12.85 -8.46 10.49
C MET A 274 -13.91 -7.35 10.57
N ILE A 275 -14.86 -7.30 9.64
CA ILE A 275 -15.95 -6.30 9.66
C ILE A 275 -16.81 -6.49 10.91
N GLU A 276 -17.15 -7.73 11.27
CA GLU A 276 -17.92 -8.04 12.48
C GLU A 276 -17.15 -7.69 13.77
N ALA A 277 -15.83 -7.85 13.77
CA ALA A 277 -14.99 -7.44 14.89
C ALA A 277 -14.92 -5.91 15.00
N LEU A 278 -14.84 -5.20 13.88
CA LEU A 278 -14.85 -3.73 13.83
C LEU A 278 -16.19 -3.16 14.31
N ASP A 279 -17.30 -3.82 14.05
CA ASP A 279 -18.63 -3.36 14.49
C ASP A 279 -18.77 -3.23 16.01
N LYS A 280 -17.96 -3.97 16.77
CA LYS A 280 -17.89 -3.86 18.24
C LYS A 280 -17.21 -2.57 18.71
N VAL A 281 -16.37 -1.99 17.89
CA VAL A 281 -15.65 -0.73 18.18
C VAL A 281 -16.36 0.46 17.56
N THR A 282 -16.88 0.27 16.37
CA THR A 282 -17.60 1.30 15.61
C THR A 282 -18.91 0.72 15.07
N PRO A 283 -19.98 0.74 15.89
CA PRO A 283 -21.27 0.18 15.54
C PRO A 283 -21.83 0.78 14.24
N GLY A 284 -22.34 -0.10 13.37
CA GLY A 284 -22.87 0.26 12.06
C GLY A 284 -21.94 -0.04 10.89
N ILE A 285 -20.68 -0.42 11.14
CA ILE A 285 -19.76 -0.81 10.07
C ILE A 285 -20.18 -2.14 9.42
N ALA A 286 -20.80 -3.05 10.16
CA ALA A 286 -21.36 -4.32 9.68
C ALA A 286 -22.79 -4.18 9.14
N SER A 287 -23.24 -2.95 8.83
CA SER A 287 -24.53 -2.72 8.18
C SER A 287 -24.61 -3.43 6.84
N ASP A 288 -25.81 -3.91 6.49
CA ASP A 288 -26.09 -4.44 5.15
C ASP A 288 -25.81 -3.42 4.04
N GLU A 289 -25.83 -2.12 4.35
CA GLU A 289 -25.61 -1.00 3.43
C GLU A 289 -24.12 -0.66 3.20
N THR A 290 -23.23 -1.12 4.05
CA THR A 290 -21.79 -0.90 3.89
C THR A 290 -21.31 -1.40 2.53
N LEU A 291 -20.53 -0.58 1.82
CA LEU A 291 -20.04 -0.91 0.49
C LEU A 291 -18.63 -1.50 0.54
N LEU A 292 -18.43 -2.58 -0.20
CA LEU A 292 -17.16 -3.25 -0.40
C LEU A 292 -16.76 -3.14 -1.87
N TYR A 293 -15.60 -2.53 -2.12
CA TYR A 293 -15.06 -2.41 -3.47
C TYR A 293 -13.88 -3.37 -3.62
N GLY A 294 -13.85 -4.09 -4.71
CA GLY A 294 -12.78 -5.06 -4.98
C GLY A 294 -12.19 -4.90 -6.38
N VAL A 295 -10.90 -5.16 -6.48
CA VAL A 295 -9.99 -5.70 -5.47
C VAL A 295 -9.04 -4.60 -5.00
N GLU A 296 -8.78 -4.51 -3.70
CA GLU A 296 -7.60 -3.78 -3.23
C GLU A 296 -6.44 -4.76 -3.11
N VAL A 297 -5.36 -4.51 -3.82
CA VAL A 297 -4.14 -5.32 -3.75
C VAL A 297 -2.96 -4.39 -3.46
N LYS A 298 -2.14 -4.79 -2.50
CA LYS A 298 -0.84 -4.14 -2.28
C LYS A 298 0.26 -5.13 -2.65
N PHE A 299 0.91 -4.80 -3.74
CA PHE A 299 2.07 -5.53 -4.23
C PHE A 299 3.30 -5.07 -3.46
N TYR A 300 3.95 -6.00 -2.78
CA TYR A 300 5.21 -5.73 -2.11
C TYR A 300 6.32 -6.40 -2.88
N SER A 301 7.33 -5.61 -3.25
CA SER A 301 8.49 -6.10 -3.98
C SER A 301 9.17 -7.25 -3.26
N ASN A 302 9.89 -8.08 -3.99
CA ASN A 302 10.82 -9.02 -3.40
C ASN A 302 11.80 -8.26 -2.50
N LYS A 303 12.09 -8.83 -1.35
CA LYS A 303 13.02 -8.22 -0.41
C LYS A 303 14.44 -8.55 -0.84
N VAL A 304 15.21 -7.55 -1.21
CA VAL A 304 16.65 -7.68 -1.45
C VAL A 304 17.37 -7.93 -0.12
N VAL A 305 18.29 -8.88 -0.10
CA VAL A 305 19.10 -9.15 1.08
C VAL A 305 20.17 -8.06 1.19
N VAL A 306 20.10 -7.28 2.24
CA VAL A 306 21.01 -6.18 2.55
C VAL A 306 21.49 -6.28 4.00
N ASP A 307 22.62 -5.68 4.31
CA ASP A 307 23.12 -5.56 5.67
C ASP A 307 22.44 -4.41 6.44
N LYS A 308 22.95 -4.08 7.64
CA LYS A 308 22.43 -3.00 8.50
C LYS A 308 22.53 -1.61 7.88
N ASP A 309 23.46 -1.43 6.94
CA ASP A 309 23.74 -0.18 6.23
C ASP A 309 23.11 -0.15 4.83
N PHE A 310 22.20 -1.12 4.58
CA PHE A 310 21.49 -1.32 3.33
C PHE A 310 22.39 -1.63 2.13
N GLU A 311 23.63 -2.08 2.36
CA GLU A 311 24.54 -2.55 1.33
C GLU A 311 24.18 -4.00 0.96
N THR A 312 24.23 -4.30 -0.33
CA THR A 312 24.00 -5.66 -0.87
C THR A 312 25.27 -6.51 -0.71
N SER A 313 25.25 -7.74 -1.25
CA SER A 313 26.48 -8.55 -1.36
C SER A 313 27.53 -7.95 -2.31
N ILE A 314 27.13 -7.03 -3.18
CA ILE A 314 28.02 -6.27 -4.07
C ILE A 314 28.41 -4.98 -3.36
N LYS A 315 29.71 -4.80 -3.11
CA LYS A 315 30.25 -3.61 -2.44
C LYS A 315 29.96 -2.33 -3.23
N GLY A 316 29.61 -1.24 -2.53
CA GLY A 316 29.24 0.03 -3.17
C GLY A 316 27.86 0.03 -3.83
N LEU A 317 27.08 -1.07 -3.74
CA LEU A 317 25.69 -1.10 -4.19
C LEU A 317 24.74 -1.22 -3.01
N ARG A 318 23.92 -0.20 -2.80
CA ARG A 318 22.90 -0.15 -1.76
C ARG A 318 21.51 -0.25 -2.36
N ALA A 319 20.61 -0.91 -1.65
CA ALA A 319 19.22 -1.10 -2.08
C ALA A 319 18.25 -0.58 -1.02
N ILE A 320 17.42 0.38 -1.40
CA ILE A 320 16.53 1.11 -0.48
C ILE A 320 15.11 1.25 -1.00
N GLY A 321 14.22 1.65 -0.11
CA GLY A 321 12.85 1.99 -0.45
C GLY A 321 11.96 0.78 -0.75
N ASP A 322 10.80 1.08 -1.32
CA ASP A 322 9.76 0.10 -1.60
C ASP A 322 10.17 -0.87 -2.73
N GLY A 323 10.97 -0.40 -3.70
CA GLY A 323 11.45 -1.22 -4.81
C GLY A 323 12.40 -2.34 -4.40
N ALA A 324 13.16 -2.12 -3.34
CA ALA A 324 14.02 -3.14 -2.74
C ALA A 324 13.29 -4.02 -1.69
N GLY A 325 12.00 -3.80 -1.46
CA GLY A 325 11.22 -4.49 -0.44
C GLY A 325 11.62 -4.16 1.00
N VAL A 326 12.37 -3.07 1.21
CA VAL A 326 12.89 -2.63 2.51
C VAL A 326 11.85 -1.80 3.27
N THR A 327 11.12 -0.96 2.56
CA THR A 327 10.09 -0.08 3.14
C THR A 327 8.71 -0.33 2.53
N ARG A 328 7.68 0.28 3.11
CA ARG A 328 6.30 0.15 2.66
C ARG A 328 5.54 1.48 2.72
N GLY A 329 6.20 2.57 2.41
CA GLY A 329 5.57 3.89 2.38
C GLY A 329 6.56 5.04 2.35
N LEU A 330 6.07 6.21 1.94
CA LEU A 330 6.87 7.40 1.65
C LEU A 330 7.75 7.86 2.82
N GLN A 331 7.21 7.90 4.04
CA GLN A 331 7.97 8.32 5.23
C GLN A 331 9.11 7.36 5.54
N GLN A 332 8.84 6.05 5.48
CA GLN A 332 9.85 5.03 5.71
C GLN A 332 10.93 5.07 4.63
N ALA A 333 10.53 5.22 3.36
CA ALA A 333 11.47 5.35 2.25
C ALA A 333 12.36 6.59 2.40
N SER A 334 11.78 7.74 2.80
CA SER A 334 12.54 8.97 3.06
C SER A 334 13.54 8.81 4.22
N ALA A 335 13.10 8.21 5.32
CA ALA A 335 13.99 7.92 6.47
C ALA A 335 15.10 6.94 6.09
N ASN A 336 14.79 5.95 5.27
CA ASN A 336 15.74 4.98 4.75
C ASN A 336 16.82 5.67 3.88
N GLY A 337 16.43 6.58 2.98
CA GLY A 337 17.34 7.38 2.17
C GLY A 337 18.28 8.23 3.03
N ILE A 338 17.79 8.90 4.07
CA ILE A 338 18.61 9.68 5.00
C ILE A 338 19.60 8.78 5.75
N SER A 339 19.16 7.59 6.20
CA SER A 339 20.01 6.65 6.91
C SER A 339 21.16 6.19 6.04
N VAL A 340 20.90 5.84 4.78
CA VAL A 340 21.92 5.41 3.82
C VAL A 340 22.87 6.54 3.49
N ALA A 341 22.39 7.75 3.24
CA ALA A 341 23.25 8.90 2.99
C ALA A 341 24.22 9.16 4.15
N ARG A 342 23.75 9.05 5.39
CA ARG A 342 24.60 9.18 6.59
C ARG A 342 25.65 8.07 6.68
N SER A 343 25.28 6.83 6.37
CA SER A 343 26.21 5.69 6.36
C SER A 343 27.31 5.88 5.30
N ILE A 344 26.96 6.34 4.09
CA ILE A 344 27.93 6.65 3.03
C ILE A 344 28.91 7.74 3.47
N LEU A 345 28.39 8.85 4.02
CA LEU A 345 29.25 9.95 4.50
C LEU A 345 30.21 9.50 5.61
N GLN A 346 29.76 8.67 6.55
CA GLN A 346 30.62 8.10 7.58
C GLN A 346 31.72 7.21 6.99
N SER A 347 31.40 6.40 5.97
CA SER A 347 32.38 5.55 5.32
C SER A 347 33.42 6.34 4.52
N MET A 348 33.05 7.49 3.97
CA MET A 348 33.97 8.41 3.27
C MET A 348 34.86 9.16 4.24
N GLY A 349 34.31 9.67 5.36
CA GLY A 349 35.12 10.39 6.38
C GLY A 349 36.08 9.51 7.18
N ASN A 350 35.91 8.19 7.18
CA ASN A 350 36.86 7.25 7.78
C ASN A 350 37.98 6.81 6.83
N LYS A 351 38.01 7.31 5.58
CA LYS A 351 39.05 7.03 4.58
C LYS A 351 40.09 8.15 4.49
N GLU A 352 39.89 9.29 5.20
CA GLU A 352 40.85 10.34 5.41
C GLU A 352 41.63 10.09 6.73
#